data_33d9c91806ee695e6f75277e19d7e6ec
#
_entry.id   33d9c91806ee695e6f75277e19d7e6ec
#
_cell.length_a   1.000
_cell.length_b   1.000
_cell.length_c   1.000
_cell.angle_alpha   90.00
_cell.angle_beta   90.00
_cell.angle_gamma   90.00
#
_symmetry.space_group_name_H-M   'P 1'
#
loop_
_entity.id
_entity.type
_entity.pdbx_description
1 polymer ?
#
loop_
_entity_poly.entity_id
_entity_poly.type
_entity_poly.pdbx_seq_one_letter_code
_entity_poly.pdbx_strand_id
1 'polypeptide(L)'
;MKVKNKLIILSMILIIISTSVVHATFNIKTADLYSKGRCKTLLKTSNNGLDIIVTKVFYKNNGKENPAYCINKELGGVGEYGNYSVSINDVVKNPLVWRVITNGYPYKSIQSLGLADEDEAYTATKQAVYCVLYDYDFSKFIPVGQAGERTLNAMKQIVTNARNSQSTKPNNNIQIKEITDWKVDETDQKYIIKNFEIFTECNYKDLKIEIVDNKE
;
A
#
# COMPACT_ATOMS: atom_id res chain seq x y z
N MET A 1 -35.13 45.31 -22.91
CA MET A 1 -33.88 45.29 -22.16
C MET A 1 -33.90 44.42 -20.91
N LYS A 2 -34.85 43.46 -20.75
CA LYS A 2 -34.95 42.56 -19.56
C LYS A 2 -34.53 41.11 -19.80
N VAL A 3 -34.23 40.71 -21.03
CA VAL A 3 -33.91 39.32 -21.36
C VAL A 3 -32.40 39.02 -21.21
N LYS A 4 -31.52 40.02 -21.43
CA LYS A 4 -30.05 39.82 -21.32
C LYS A 4 -29.56 39.52 -19.89
N ASN A 5 -30.23 40.09 -18.89
CA ASN A 5 -29.79 39.89 -17.49
C ASN A 5 -30.18 38.52 -16.94
N LYS A 6 -31.25 37.89 -17.43
CA LYS A 6 -31.62 36.52 -17.01
C LYS A 6 -30.68 35.44 -17.57
N LEU A 7 -30.14 35.69 -18.79
CA LEU A 7 -29.20 34.75 -19.41
C LEU A 7 -27.83 34.76 -18.72
N ILE A 8 -27.37 35.91 -18.23
CA ILE A 8 -26.09 36.04 -17.52
C ILE A 8 -26.17 35.38 -16.13
N ILE A 9 -27.29 35.51 -15.43
CA ILE A 9 -27.50 34.86 -14.13
C ILE A 9 -27.57 33.32 -14.29
N LEU A 10 -28.25 32.86 -15.35
CA LEU A 10 -28.33 31.41 -15.62
C LEU A 10 -26.98 30.81 -16.02
N SER A 11 -26.13 31.56 -16.75
CA SER A 11 -24.77 31.11 -17.09
C SER A 11 -23.80 31.12 -15.89
N MET A 12 -23.97 32.07 -14.95
CA MET A 12 -23.19 32.07 -13.70
C MET A 12 -23.57 30.92 -12.77
N ILE A 13 -24.86 30.58 -12.67
CA ILE A 13 -25.30 29.43 -11.87
C ILE A 13 -24.80 28.11 -12.46
N LEU A 14 -24.70 28.02 -13.79
CA LEU A 14 -24.16 26.78 -14.46
C LEU A 14 -22.66 26.60 -14.25
N ILE A 15 -21.90 27.68 -14.03
CA ILE A 15 -20.45 27.63 -13.78
C ILE A 15 -20.14 27.23 -12.33
N ILE A 16 -21.03 27.48 -11.38
CA ILE A 16 -20.83 27.16 -9.96
C ILE A 16 -21.10 25.66 -9.67
N ILE A 17 -21.88 24.97 -10.53
CA ILE A 17 -22.22 23.55 -10.33
C ILE A 17 -21.12 22.58 -10.84
N SER A 18 -20.10 23.08 -11.53
CA SER A 18 -19.14 22.20 -12.25
C SER A 18 -17.80 21.95 -11.57
N THR A 19 -17.60 22.33 -10.30
CA THR A 19 -16.27 22.17 -9.65
C THR A 19 -16.28 21.60 -8.24
N SER A 20 -17.22 20.74 -7.87
CA SER A 20 -17.01 19.89 -6.70
C SER A 20 -16.30 18.60 -7.12
N VAL A 21 -15.01 18.69 -7.42
CA VAL A 21 -14.14 17.53 -7.41
C VAL A 21 -13.94 17.14 -5.94
N VAL A 22 -14.72 16.17 -5.49
CA VAL A 22 -14.49 15.57 -4.15
C VAL A 22 -13.14 14.85 -4.20
N HIS A 23 -12.11 15.52 -3.72
CA HIS A 23 -10.84 14.89 -3.42
C HIS A 23 -11.00 14.15 -2.09
N ALA A 24 -11.29 12.87 -2.14
CA ALA A 24 -11.13 12.02 -0.97
C ALA A 24 -9.63 11.93 -0.65
N THR A 25 -9.13 12.84 0.17
CA THR A 25 -7.80 12.76 0.73
C THR A 25 -7.80 11.74 1.86
N PHE A 26 -7.23 10.56 1.61
CA PHE A 26 -6.90 9.62 2.68
C PHE A 26 -5.82 10.25 3.57
N ASN A 27 -6.23 10.83 4.67
CA ASN A 27 -5.35 11.50 5.62
C ASN A 27 -4.87 10.53 6.71
N ILE A 28 -4.29 9.39 6.32
CA ILE A 28 -3.51 8.59 7.28
C ILE A 28 -2.18 9.33 7.46
N LYS A 29 -2.10 10.15 8.50
CA LYS A 29 -0.90 10.97 8.77
C LYS A 29 0.19 10.20 9.52
N THR A 30 -0.18 9.15 10.24
CA THR A 30 0.73 8.37 11.10
C THR A 30 0.41 6.88 11.05
N ALA A 31 1.42 6.06 11.27
CA ALA A 31 1.27 4.64 11.50
C ALA A 31 2.17 4.21 12.66
N ASP A 32 1.71 3.28 13.48
CA ASP A 32 2.52 2.72 14.56
C ASP A 32 3.16 1.42 14.05
N LEU A 33 4.48 1.44 14.01
CA LEU A 33 5.32 0.29 13.70
C LEU A 33 5.77 -0.39 14.98
N TYR A 34 5.83 -1.69 14.97
CA TYR A 34 6.39 -2.49 16.06
C TYR A 34 7.24 -3.63 15.53
N SER A 35 8.24 -4.03 16.32
CA SER A 35 9.12 -5.13 16.00
C SER A 35 8.57 -6.45 16.54
N LYS A 36 8.65 -7.50 15.73
CA LYS A 36 8.44 -8.91 16.14
C LYS A 36 9.77 -9.66 16.36
N GLY A 37 10.85 -8.93 16.63
CA GLY A 37 12.17 -9.50 16.85
C GLY A 37 12.95 -9.78 15.55
N ARG A 38 14.14 -10.31 15.73
CA ARG A 38 15.04 -10.67 14.63
C ARG A 38 14.63 -12.00 13.99
N CYS A 39 14.78 -12.06 12.67
CA CYS A 39 14.77 -13.35 11.98
C CYS A 39 16.03 -14.16 12.36
N LYS A 40 15.93 -15.47 12.27
CA LYS A 40 17.13 -16.34 12.25
C LYS A 40 18.07 -15.92 11.11
N THR A 41 19.38 -16.17 11.26
CA THR A 41 20.35 -15.88 10.18
C THR A 41 20.10 -16.82 9.01
N LEU A 42 19.69 -16.26 7.88
CA LEU A 42 19.34 -16.99 6.65
C LEU A 42 20.34 -16.74 5.52
N LEU A 43 20.93 -15.56 5.49
CA LEU A 43 21.82 -15.10 4.43
C LEU A 43 23.03 -14.40 5.04
N LYS A 44 24.16 -14.50 4.34
CA LYS A 44 25.38 -13.73 4.59
C LYS A 44 25.77 -12.93 3.35
N THR A 45 26.55 -11.90 3.55
CA THR A 45 27.17 -11.14 2.44
C THR A 45 28.33 -11.92 1.83
N SER A 46 28.46 -11.93 0.51
CA SER A 46 29.53 -12.69 -0.16
C SER A 46 30.90 -12.02 -0.07
N ASN A 47 30.97 -10.72 0.16
CA ASN A 47 32.24 -9.97 0.19
C ASN A 47 33.04 -10.16 1.48
N ASN A 48 32.38 -10.37 2.61
CA ASN A 48 33.04 -10.47 3.92
C ASN A 48 32.44 -11.54 4.85
N GLY A 49 31.44 -12.29 4.39
CA GLY A 49 30.82 -13.40 5.15
C GLY A 49 29.98 -12.95 6.35
N LEU A 50 29.67 -11.64 6.48
CA LEU A 50 28.89 -11.14 7.59
C LEU A 50 27.41 -11.52 7.47
N ASP A 51 26.79 -11.80 8.61
CA ASP A 51 25.37 -12.11 8.70
C ASP A 51 24.51 -10.93 8.24
N ILE A 52 23.52 -11.22 7.41
CA ILE A 52 22.49 -10.26 7.03
C ILE A 52 21.40 -10.30 8.12
N ILE A 53 21.45 -9.32 9.01
CA ILE A 53 20.51 -9.20 10.12
C ILE A 53 19.20 -8.58 9.61
N VAL A 54 18.10 -9.29 9.84
CA VAL A 54 16.77 -8.86 9.48
C VAL A 54 15.89 -8.80 10.72
N THR A 55 15.34 -7.61 11.03
CA THR A 55 14.31 -7.43 12.04
C THR A 55 12.94 -7.37 11.36
N LYS A 56 11.99 -8.17 11.85
CA LYS A 56 10.61 -8.16 11.39
C LYS A 56 9.89 -6.94 11.95
N VAL A 57 9.39 -6.10 11.09
CA VAL A 57 8.62 -4.89 11.45
C VAL A 57 7.23 -5.00 10.89
N PHE A 58 6.25 -4.65 11.70
CA PHE A 58 4.83 -4.73 11.35
C PHE A 58 4.11 -3.44 11.73
N TYR A 59 2.96 -3.22 11.13
CA TYR A 59 1.99 -2.22 11.53
C TYR A 59 0.59 -2.83 11.58
N LYS A 60 -0.27 -2.27 12.41
CA LYS A 60 -1.69 -2.65 12.48
C LYS A 60 -2.53 -1.68 11.66
N ASN A 61 -3.38 -2.24 10.83
CA ASN A 61 -4.40 -1.50 10.11
C ASN A 61 -5.73 -2.26 10.24
N ASN A 62 -6.74 -1.62 10.81
CA ASN A 62 -8.06 -2.22 11.05
C ASN A 62 -7.99 -3.58 11.77
N GLY A 63 -7.11 -3.70 12.76
CA GLY A 63 -6.90 -4.92 13.54
C GLY A 63 -6.07 -6.00 12.84
N LYS A 64 -5.73 -5.83 11.55
CA LYS A 64 -4.90 -6.75 10.78
C LYS A 64 -3.43 -6.32 10.85
N GLU A 65 -2.55 -7.28 11.12
CA GLU A 65 -1.10 -7.08 11.05
C GLU A 65 -0.61 -7.15 9.61
N ASN A 66 0.23 -6.20 9.24
CA ASN A 66 0.85 -6.13 7.93
C ASN A 66 2.35 -5.91 8.09
N PRO A 67 3.21 -6.59 7.32
CA PRO A 67 4.64 -6.35 7.36
C PRO A 67 4.98 -4.98 6.77
N ALA A 68 5.98 -4.33 7.35
CA ALA A 68 6.59 -3.12 6.86
C ALA A 68 8.04 -3.39 6.47
N TYR A 69 8.46 -2.96 5.30
CA TYR A 69 9.80 -3.19 4.78
C TYR A 69 10.58 -1.86 4.71
N CYS A 70 11.75 -1.84 5.34
CA CYS A 70 12.67 -0.71 5.18
C CYS A 70 13.20 -0.66 3.74
N ILE A 71 13.10 0.50 3.12
CA ILE A 71 13.58 0.74 1.74
C ILE A 71 14.90 1.50 1.70
N ASN A 72 15.40 2.00 2.83
CA ASN A 72 16.68 2.69 2.90
C ASN A 72 17.70 1.85 3.69
N LYS A 73 18.73 1.36 2.98
CA LYS A 73 19.79 0.52 3.55
C LYS A 73 20.77 1.28 4.43
N GLU A 74 20.87 2.61 4.26
CA GLU A 74 21.81 3.46 5.00
C GLU A 74 21.28 3.87 6.38
N LEU A 75 19.98 3.73 6.60
CA LEU A 75 19.39 4.01 7.90
C LEU A 75 19.45 2.78 8.79
N GLY A 76 19.78 2.98 10.05
CA GLY A 76 19.63 1.97 11.08
C GLY A 76 18.18 1.47 11.10
N GLY A 77 18.00 0.14 11.14
CA GLY A 77 16.68 -0.47 11.20
C GLY A 77 15.98 -0.19 12.53
N VAL A 78 14.68 -0.49 12.58
CA VAL A 78 13.92 -0.53 13.82
C VAL A 78 14.59 -1.53 14.78
N GLY A 79 14.81 -1.13 16.02
CA GLY A 79 15.43 -2.00 17.05
C GLY A 79 14.60 -3.25 17.31
N GLU A 80 15.23 -4.23 17.95
CA GLU A 80 14.64 -5.58 18.14
C GLU A 80 13.32 -5.55 18.93
N TYR A 81 13.14 -4.57 19.80
CA TYR A 81 11.97 -4.45 20.71
C TYR A 81 11.40 -3.03 20.72
N GLY A 82 11.25 -2.42 19.55
CA GLY A 82 10.78 -1.04 19.47
C GLY A 82 9.35 -0.91 18.97
N ASN A 83 8.64 0.09 19.52
CA ASN A 83 7.41 0.64 18.95
C ASN A 83 7.73 2.06 18.48
N TYR A 84 7.29 2.39 17.27
CA TYR A 84 7.63 3.66 16.64
C TYR A 84 6.41 4.24 15.95
N SER A 85 6.06 5.47 16.26
CA SER A 85 5.11 6.23 15.44
C SER A 85 5.86 6.87 14.28
N VAL A 86 5.37 6.64 13.06
CA VAL A 86 5.95 7.18 11.83
C VAL A 86 4.94 8.04 11.10
N SER A 87 5.42 9.13 10.51
CA SER A 87 4.60 9.96 9.63
C SER A 87 4.57 9.38 8.22
N ILE A 88 3.41 9.42 7.59
CA ILE A 88 3.27 9.05 6.19
C ILE A 88 3.55 10.29 5.33
N ASN A 89 4.70 10.30 4.65
CA ASN A 89 5.13 11.44 3.86
C ASN A 89 4.75 11.32 2.38
N ASP A 90 4.85 10.13 1.81
CA ASP A 90 4.62 9.91 0.38
C ASP A 90 4.38 8.43 0.09
N VAL A 91 4.02 8.17 -1.15
CA VAL A 91 3.84 6.83 -1.72
C VAL A 91 5.09 6.43 -2.51
N VAL A 92 5.54 5.19 -2.35
CA VAL A 92 6.66 4.66 -3.15
C VAL A 92 6.29 4.69 -4.64
N LYS A 93 6.99 5.52 -5.41
CA LYS A 93 6.72 5.75 -6.84
C LYS A 93 7.36 4.70 -7.76
N ASN A 94 8.33 3.91 -7.26
CA ASN A 94 8.98 2.87 -8.05
C ASN A 94 8.03 1.66 -8.26
N PRO A 95 7.54 1.42 -9.50
CA PRO A 95 6.59 0.34 -9.76
C PRO A 95 7.19 -1.05 -9.52
N LEU A 96 8.51 -1.20 -9.66
CA LEU A 96 9.17 -2.48 -9.45
C LEU A 96 9.18 -2.88 -7.97
N VAL A 97 9.32 -1.92 -7.05
CA VAL A 97 9.16 -2.18 -5.60
C VAL A 97 7.77 -2.71 -5.30
N TRP A 98 6.74 -2.08 -5.87
CA TRP A 98 5.37 -2.56 -5.72
C TRP A 98 5.20 -3.99 -6.25
N ARG A 99 5.75 -4.28 -7.42
CA ARG A 99 5.71 -5.62 -8.01
C ARG A 99 6.42 -6.67 -7.15
N VAL A 100 7.54 -6.32 -6.52
CA VAL A 100 8.20 -7.20 -5.53
C VAL A 100 7.28 -7.48 -4.35
N ILE A 101 6.67 -6.44 -3.75
CA ILE A 101 5.77 -6.61 -2.62
C ILE A 101 4.59 -7.52 -2.98
N THR A 102 3.95 -7.34 -4.13
CA THR A 102 2.80 -8.14 -4.56
C THR A 102 3.15 -9.57 -4.98
N ASN A 103 4.42 -9.84 -5.32
CA ASN A 103 4.94 -11.18 -5.56
C ASN A 103 5.63 -11.82 -4.34
N GLY A 104 5.71 -11.10 -3.22
CA GLY A 104 6.29 -11.53 -1.97
C GLY A 104 5.27 -11.66 -0.83
N TYR A 105 5.77 -11.86 0.38
CA TYR A 105 4.98 -11.91 1.60
C TYR A 105 4.49 -10.51 1.99
N PRO A 106 3.22 -10.29 2.43
CA PRO A 106 2.19 -11.29 2.70
C PRO A 106 1.22 -11.54 1.53
N TYR A 107 1.41 -10.90 0.37
CA TYR A 107 0.52 -11.08 -0.79
C TYR A 107 0.58 -12.51 -1.34
N LYS A 108 1.74 -13.15 -1.21
CA LYS A 108 1.91 -14.58 -1.45
C LYS A 108 2.05 -15.29 -0.11
N SER A 109 1.41 -16.44 0.03
CA SER A 109 1.54 -17.26 1.24
C SER A 109 2.95 -17.84 1.36
N ILE A 110 3.36 -18.16 2.59
CA ILE A 110 4.64 -18.80 2.88
C ILE A 110 4.81 -20.07 2.04
N GLN A 111 3.77 -20.90 1.97
CA GLN A 111 3.75 -22.15 1.20
C GLN A 111 3.88 -21.90 -0.31
N SER A 112 3.20 -20.88 -0.85
CA SER A 112 3.27 -20.55 -2.29
C SER A 112 4.63 -20.03 -2.72
N LEU A 113 5.42 -19.52 -1.76
CA LEU A 113 6.81 -19.13 -1.97
C LEU A 113 7.80 -20.28 -1.76
N GLY A 114 7.32 -21.48 -1.41
CA GLY A 114 8.17 -22.64 -1.10
C GLY A 114 8.96 -22.51 0.19
N LEU A 115 8.47 -21.73 1.15
CA LEU A 115 9.13 -21.37 2.40
C LEU A 115 8.50 -22.10 3.60
N ALA A 116 9.26 -22.25 4.69
CA ALA A 116 8.83 -22.99 5.85
C ALA A 116 8.15 -22.11 6.92
N ASP A 117 8.57 -20.85 7.04
CA ASP A 117 8.10 -19.96 8.11
C ASP A 117 8.16 -18.47 7.73
N GLU A 118 7.69 -17.62 8.66
CA GLU A 118 7.63 -16.17 8.49
C GLU A 118 9.02 -15.51 8.39
N ASP A 119 10.04 -16.06 9.07
CA ASP A 119 11.40 -15.52 9.00
C ASP A 119 11.97 -15.64 7.58
N GLU A 120 11.77 -16.81 6.95
CA GLU A 120 12.17 -17.05 5.55
C GLU A 120 11.42 -16.12 4.61
N ALA A 121 10.08 -15.99 4.78
CA ALA A 121 9.22 -15.20 3.90
C ALA A 121 9.48 -13.70 4.01
N TYR A 122 9.62 -13.20 5.23
CA TYR A 122 9.93 -11.80 5.47
C TYR A 122 11.33 -11.44 4.93
N THR A 123 12.34 -12.28 5.20
CA THR A 123 13.71 -12.06 4.72
C THR A 123 13.79 -12.10 3.21
N ALA A 124 13.17 -13.08 2.55
CA ALA A 124 13.16 -13.20 1.10
C ALA A 124 12.55 -11.95 0.44
N THR A 125 11.40 -11.48 0.94
CA THR A 125 10.72 -10.31 0.40
C THR A 125 11.52 -9.03 0.65
N LYS A 126 12.03 -8.80 1.86
CA LYS A 126 12.86 -7.65 2.19
C LYS A 126 14.10 -7.56 1.32
N GLN A 127 14.83 -8.66 1.15
CA GLN A 127 16.05 -8.68 0.34
C GLN A 127 15.73 -8.55 -1.16
N ALA A 128 14.60 -9.09 -1.64
CA ALA A 128 14.12 -8.86 -2.99
C ALA A 128 13.83 -7.35 -3.25
N VAL A 129 13.27 -6.61 -2.29
CA VAL A 129 13.13 -5.15 -2.38
C VAL A 129 14.50 -4.48 -2.54
N TYR A 130 15.51 -4.89 -1.79
CA TYR A 130 16.86 -4.32 -1.91
C TYR A 130 17.53 -4.68 -3.24
N CYS A 131 17.31 -5.89 -3.76
CA CYS A 131 17.81 -6.25 -5.09
C CYS A 131 17.29 -5.31 -6.19
N VAL A 132 16.02 -4.92 -6.14
CA VAL A 132 15.45 -4.03 -7.18
C VAL A 132 15.71 -2.54 -6.94
N LEU A 133 15.92 -2.12 -5.69
CA LEU A 133 16.24 -0.72 -5.37
C LEU A 133 17.70 -0.38 -5.58
N TYR A 134 18.59 -1.32 -5.32
CA TYR A 134 20.04 -1.07 -5.31
C TYR A 134 20.78 -1.92 -6.34
N ASP A 135 20.04 -2.55 -7.24
CA ASP A 135 20.57 -3.41 -8.31
C ASP A 135 21.55 -4.47 -7.79
N TYR A 136 21.15 -5.13 -6.69
CA TYR A 136 21.98 -6.20 -6.13
C TYR A 136 21.86 -7.47 -6.96
N ASP A 137 23.00 -8.00 -7.38
CA ASP A 137 23.09 -9.34 -7.94
C ASP A 137 22.95 -10.40 -6.83
N PHE A 138 22.36 -11.54 -7.16
CA PHE A 138 22.15 -12.63 -6.21
C PHE A 138 23.46 -13.27 -5.73
N SER A 139 24.57 -13.12 -6.45
CA SER A 139 25.89 -13.56 -6.01
C SER A 139 26.42 -12.83 -4.77
N LYS A 140 25.79 -11.70 -4.41
CA LYS A 140 26.08 -10.99 -3.15
C LYS A 140 25.60 -11.69 -1.91
N PHE A 141 24.83 -12.78 -2.06
CA PHE A 141 24.21 -13.50 -0.94
C PHE A 141 24.72 -14.93 -0.86
N ILE A 142 25.20 -15.33 0.32
CA ILE A 142 25.55 -16.71 0.66
C ILE A 142 24.43 -17.27 1.53
N PRO A 143 23.75 -18.36 1.12
CA PRO A 143 22.70 -18.96 1.93
C PRO A 143 23.29 -19.69 3.14
N VAL A 144 22.58 -19.68 4.27
CA VAL A 144 22.95 -20.37 5.50
C VAL A 144 22.06 -21.59 5.67
N GLY A 145 22.62 -22.78 5.38
CA GLY A 145 21.89 -24.03 5.47
C GLY A 145 20.68 -24.11 4.54
N GLN A 146 19.88 -25.15 4.70
CA GLN A 146 18.71 -25.41 3.85
C GLN A 146 17.65 -24.28 3.89
N ALA A 147 17.46 -23.66 5.06
CA ALA A 147 16.54 -22.53 5.20
C ALA A 147 17.01 -21.31 4.39
N GLY A 148 18.32 -21.03 4.42
CA GLY A 148 18.92 -19.97 3.61
C GLY A 148 18.80 -20.24 2.11
N GLU A 149 18.98 -21.49 1.68
CA GLU A 149 18.80 -21.87 0.27
C GLU A 149 17.36 -21.65 -0.20
N ARG A 150 16.36 -22.06 0.58
CA ARG A 150 14.95 -21.78 0.26
C ARG A 150 14.71 -20.28 0.18
N THR A 151 15.21 -19.52 1.15
CA THR A 151 15.09 -18.06 1.20
C THR A 151 15.70 -17.39 -0.04
N LEU A 152 16.91 -17.77 -0.45
CA LEU A 152 17.58 -17.24 -1.63
C LEU A 152 16.83 -17.61 -2.92
N ASN A 153 16.31 -18.83 -3.03
CA ASN A 153 15.50 -19.26 -4.17
C ASN A 153 14.19 -18.50 -4.26
N ALA A 154 13.48 -18.32 -3.15
CA ALA A 154 12.27 -17.49 -3.11
C ALA A 154 12.56 -16.03 -3.47
N MET A 155 13.65 -15.45 -2.99
CA MET A 155 14.09 -14.11 -3.34
C MET A 155 14.30 -13.95 -4.86
N LYS A 156 15.00 -14.92 -5.50
CA LYS A 156 15.19 -14.95 -6.96
C LYS A 156 13.85 -15.02 -7.70
N GLN A 157 12.95 -15.89 -7.26
CA GLN A 157 11.61 -16.05 -7.83
C GLN A 157 10.79 -14.77 -7.71
N ILE A 158 10.77 -14.13 -6.54
CA ILE A 158 10.06 -12.87 -6.30
C ILE A 158 10.55 -11.79 -7.26
N VAL A 159 11.88 -11.61 -7.38
CA VAL A 159 12.46 -10.59 -8.28
C VAL A 159 12.16 -10.90 -9.74
N THR A 160 12.28 -12.15 -10.17
CA THR A 160 11.97 -12.57 -11.55
C THR A 160 10.50 -12.32 -11.87
N ASN A 161 9.59 -12.74 -10.99
CA ASN A 161 8.16 -12.51 -11.16
C ASN A 161 7.82 -11.02 -11.19
N ALA A 162 8.47 -10.21 -10.34
CA ALA A 162 8.28 -8.77 -10.32
C ALA A 162 8.73 -8.09 -11.63
N ARG A 163 9.85 -8.52 -12.20
CA ARG A 163 10.35 -8.01 -13.49
C ARG A 163 9.45 -8.39 -14.66
N ASN A 164 8.86 -9.59 -14.62
CA ASN A 164 7.94 -10.09 -15.65
C ASN A 164 6.49 -9.60 -15.45
N SER A 165 6.17 -9.07 -14.28
CA SER A 165 4.81 -8.60 -13.97
C SER A 165 4.50 -7.31 -14.70
N GLN A 166 3.27 -7.23 -15.22
CA GLN A 166 2.69 -6.01 -15.76
C GLN A 166 1.80 -5.30 -14.73
N SER A 167 1.68 -5.85 -13.50
CA SER A 167 0.86 -5.22 -12.46
C SER A 167 1.38 -3.84 -12.12
N THR A 168 0.49 -2.88 -12.10
CA THR A 168 0.73 -1.54 -11.56
C THR A 168 0.31 -1.54 -10.10
N LYS A 169 0.82 -0.57 -9.32
CA LYS A 169 0.25 -0.30 -8.01
C LYS A 169 -1.26 -0.14 -8.18
N PRO A 170 -2.10 -0.74 -7.32
CA PRO A 170 -3.52 -0.46 -7.35
C PRO A 170 -3.72 1.04 -7.37
N ASN A 171 -4.31 1.51 -8.42
CA ASN A 171 -4.69 2.91 -8.48
C ASN A 171 -5.83 3.01 -7.47
N ASN A 172 -5.61 3.70 -6.36
CA ASN A 172 -6.66 3.98 -5.38
C ASN A 172 -7.69 4.96 -5.96
N ASN A 173 -7.91 4.93 -7.27
CA ASN A 173 -8.94 5.68 -7.94
C ASN A 173 -10.28 5.11 -7.50
N ILE A 174 -10.89 5.79 -6.55
CA ILE A 174 -12.29 5.63 -6.24
C ILE A 174 -13.02 6.47 -7.29
N GLN A 175 -13.77 5.81 -8.15
CA GLN A 175 -14.70 6.49 -9.06
C GLN A 175 -16.08 6.45 -8.40
N ILE A 176 -16.65 7.62 -8.22
CA ILE A 176 -18.02 7.79 -7.71
C ILE A 176 -18.87 8.22 -8.89
N LYS A 177 -19.82 7.39 -9.25
CA LYS A 177 -20.81 7.69 -10.30
C LYS A 177 -22.15 7.96 -9.65
N GLU A 178 -22.73 9.09 -9.94
CA GLU A 178 -24.11 9.39 -9.56
C GLU A 178 -25.07 8.53 -10.38
N ILE A 179 -25.96 7.78 -9.68
CA ILE A 179 -26.94 6.91 -10.33
C ILE A 179 -28.29 7.58 -10.43
N THR A 180 -28.66 8.38 -9.42
CA THR A 180 -29.95 9.08 -9.37
C THR A 180 -29.74 10.54 -9.08
N ASP A 181 -30.68 11.37 -9.50
CA ASP A 181 -30.82 12.71 -8.97
C ASP A 181 -31.29 12.69 -7.51
N TRP A 182 -31.22 13.83 -6.86
CA TRP A 182 -31.78 14.02 -5.52
C TRP A 182 -33.28 13.72 -5.53
N LYS A 183 -33.73 12.86 -4.62
CA LYS A 183 -35.15 12.52 -4.43
C LYS A 183 -35.49 12.67 -2.97
N VAL A 184 -36.75 13.03 -2.69
CA VAL A 184 -37.30 12.94 -1.34
C VAL A 184 -37.44 11.45 -1.00
N ASP A 185 -37.07 11.06 0.22
CA ASP A 185 -37.28 9.71 0.69
C ASP A 185 -38.79 9.41 0.78
N GLU A 186 -39.21 8.34 0.10
CA GLU A 186 -40.63 7.95 0.05
C GLU A 186 -41.14 7.44 1.42
N THR A 187 -40.20 6.96 2.27
CA THR A 187 -40.54 6.41 3.59
C THR A 187 -40.49 7.47 4.70
N ASP A 188 -39.61 8.46 4.56
CA ASP A 188 -39.54 9.63 5.46
C ASP A 188 -39.26 10.91 4.67
N GLN A 189 -40.30 11.67 4.41
CA GLN A 189 -40.24 12.91 3.62
C GLN A 189 -39.36 14.02 4.20
N LYS A 190 -38.77 13.82 5.37
CA LYS A 190 -37.78 14.73 5.96
C LYS A 190 -36.40 14.58 5.37
N TYR A 191 -36.14 13.49 4.65
CA TYR A 191 -34.86 13.21 4.07
C TYR A 191 -34.87 13.29 2.54
N ILE A 192 -33.75 13.69 1.99
CA ILE A 192 -33.47 13.61 0.57
C ILE A 192 -32.37 12.55 0.36
N ILE A 193 -32.55 11.72 -0.63
CA ILE A 193 -31.63 10.62 -0.95
C ILE A 193 -31.05 10.79 -2.35
N LYS A 194 -29.81 10.34 -2.50
CA LYS A 194 -29.13 10.23 -3.78
C LYS A 194 -28.29 8.97 -3.79
N ASN A 195 -28.40 8.18 -4.84
CA ASN A 195 -27.65 6.94 -4.97
C ASN A 195 -26.39 7.19 -5.78
N PHE A 196 -25.30 6.59 -5.30
CA PHE A 196 -24.01 6.59 -5.97
C PHE A 196 -23.54 5.16 -6.18
N GLU A 197 -22.86 4.92 -7.28
CA GLU A 197 -22.11 3.71 -7.53
C GLU A 197 -20.63 4.00 -7.31
N ILE A 198 -19.99 3.20 -6.45
CA ILE A 198 -18.57 3.36 -6.13
C ILE A 198 -17.80 2.23 -6.80
N PHE A 199 -16.95 2.59 -7.75
CA PHE A 199 -16.00 1.66 -8.36
C PHE A 199 -14.65 1.82 -7.66
N THR A 200 -14.14 0.71 -7.13
CA THR A 200 -12.83 0.69 -6.49
C THR A 200 -12.18 -0.67 -6.66
N GLU A 201 -10.87 -0.68 -6.85
CA GLU A 201 -10.06 -1.89 -6.80
C GLU A 201 -9.70 -2.28 -5.35
N CYS A 202 -10.01 -1.42 -4.38
CA CYS A 202 -9.85 -1.69 -2.96
C CYS A 202 -10.93 -2.63 -2.44
N ASN A 203 -10.62 -3.36 -1.36
CA ASN A 203 -11.67 -4.11 -0.66
C ASN A 203 -12.70 -3.12 -0.11
N TYR A 204 -13.97 -3.24 -0.50
CA TYR A 204 -15.05 -2.35 -0.07
C TYR A 204 -15.21 -2.26 1.47
N LYS A 205 -14.76 -3.27 2.22
CA LYS A 205 -14.76 -3.27 3.69
C LYS A 205 -13.77 -2.27 4.29
N ASP A 206 -12.80 -1.82 3.50
CA ASP A 206 -11.80 -0.84 3.90
C ASP A 206 -12.20 0.60 3.51
N LEU A 207 -13.36 0.76 2.87
CA LEU A 207 -13.91 2.07 2.51
C LEU A 207 -14.63 2.69 3.71
N LYS A 208 -14.18 3.88 4.11
CA LYS A 208 -14.91 4.75 5.04
C LYS A 208 -15.52 5.88 4.22
N ILE A 209 -16.84 5.99 4.24
CA ILE A 209 -17.56 7.09 3.63
C ILE A 209 -17.87 8.11 4.73
N GLU A 210 -17.42 9.32 4.53
CA GLU A 210 -17.65 10.44 5.43
C GLU A 210 -18.34 11.56 4.66
N ILE A 211 -19.51 11.97 5.13
CA ILE A 211 -20.22 13.13 4.57
C ILE A 211 -19.75 14.35 5.36
N VAL A 212 -19.04 15.25 4.67
CA VAL A 212 -18.57 16.49 5.26
C VAL A 212 -19.51 17.61 4.81
N ASP A 213 -20.24 18.19 5.74
CA ASP A 213 -21.02 19.40 5.50
C ASP A 213 -20.07 20.61 5.59
N ASN A 214 -19.71 21.17 4.46
CA ASN A 214 -18.97 22.42 4.40
C ASN A 214 -19.98 23.57 4.58
N LYS A 215 -20.33 23.89 5.81
CA LYS A 215 -20.94 25.17 6.12
C LYS A 215 -19.85 26.23 6.01
N GLU A 216 -19.92 27.02 4.94
CA GLU A 216 -19.29 28.35 4.90
C GLU A 216 -19.99 29.30 5.84
#